data_3ea91adda94c37f42bf9a731d7584747
#
_entry.id   3ea91adda94c37f42bf9a731d7584747
#
_cell.length_a   1.000
_cell.length_b   1.000
_cell.length_c   1.000
_cell.angle_alpha   90.00
_cell.angle_beta   90.00
_cell.angle_gamma   90.00
#
_symmetry.space_group_name_H-M   'P 1'
#
loop_
_entity.id
_entity.type
_entity.pdbx_description
1 polymer ?
#
loop_
_entity_poly.entity_id
_entity_poly.type
_entity_poly.pdbx_seq_one_letter_code
_entity_poly.pdbx_strand_id
1 'polypeptide(L)'
;MKKAVSIMLFLALFLLLAGCKEVPVSESSEPLNSNNVIKWFDCLNGDEMAWDGVKEYDLDEFSGVTFRWHPERLEAVADGTTVPLYDGMPIWSVYFYDLTGDGNPELCSTISFGSGIIDDRIIIYDYAGGASYELSDRGNFDYVLNMQEDSLIVEKRAYMQDELIESGELVFLNDTIQIKTE
;
A
#
# COMPACT_ATOMS: atom_id res chain seq x y z
N MET A 1 -3.25 -12.03 70.72
CA MET A 1 -2.58 -11.01 69.92
C MET A 1 -1.69 -11.67 68.87
N LYS A 2 -2.25 -12.37 67.84
CA LYS A 2 -1.50 -12.99 66.68
C LYS A 2 -2.41 -13.23 65.53
N LYS A 3 -3.13 -12.18 65.03
CA LYS A 3 -3.97 -12.30 63.83
C LYS A 3 -4.02 -11.00 62.98
N ALA A 4 -3.06 -10.08 63.14
CA ALA A 4 -3.13 -8.79 62.41
C ALA A 4 -1.96 -8.53 61.43
N VAL A 5 -1.07 -9.50 61.19
CA VAL A 5 0.13 -9.29 60.36
C VAL A 5 0.02 -9.94 58.97
N SER A 6 -1.00 -10.78 58.72
CA SER A 6 -1.09 -11.55 57.47
C SER A 6 -1.92 -10.89 56.33
N ILE A 7 -2.51 -9.71 56.56
CA ILE A 7 -3.36 -9.06 55.56
C ILE A 7 -2.62 -7.94 54.78
N MET A 8 -1.48 -7.48 55.29
CA MET A 8 -0.72 -6.40 54.66
C MET A 8 0.27 -6.84 53.57
N LEU A 9 0.50 -8.16 53.43
CA LEU A 9 1.46 -8.67 52.46
C LEU A 9 0.82 -9.06 51.11
N PHE A 10 -0.51 -9.05 51.01
CA PHE A 10 -1.23 -9.36 49.73
C PHE A 10 -1.63 -8.14 48.92
N LEU A 11 -1.50 -6.91 49.45
CA LEU A 11 -1.87 -5.69 48.74
C LEU A 11 -0.71 -5.06 47.95
N ALA A 12 0.52 -5.55 48.13
CA ALA A 12 1.69 -5.01 47.44
C ALA A 12 2.07 -5.77 46.15
N LEU A 13 1.38 -6.86 45.80
CA LEU A 13 1.72 -7.69 44.63
C LEU A 13 0.77 -7.48 43.42
N PHE A 14 -0.20 -6.57 43.53
CA PHE A 14 -1.16 -6.32 42.45
C PHE A 14 -0.89 -5.04 41.64
N LEU A 15 0.21 -4.34 41.88
CA LEU A 15 0.53 -3.05 41.24
C LEU A 15 1.65 -3.11 40.18
N LEU A 16 2.06 -4.30 39.74
CA LEU A 16 3.16 -4.45 38.76
C LEU A 16 2.76 -5.13 37.43
N LEU A 17 1.48 -5.19 37.10
CA LEU A 17 1.02 -5.67 35.77
C LEU A 17 0.16 -4.65 35.05
N ALA A 18 0.41 -3.36 35.21
CA ALA A 18 0.04 -2.38 34.19
C ALA A 18 1.12 -2.42 33.13
N GLY A 19 1.16 -3.50 32.33
CA GLY A 19 1.86 -3.54 31.07
C GLY A 19 1.26 -2.47 30.19
N CYS A 20 2.02 -1.40 29.92
CA CYS A 20 1.73 -0.51 28.81
C CYS A 20 1.59 -1.39 27.58
N LYS A 21 0.38 -1.56 27.07
CA LYS A 21 0.20 -1.86 25.66
C LYS A 21 0.76 -0.64 24.94
N GLU A 22 1.93 -0.79 24.36
CA GLU A 22 2.36 0.10 23.32
C GLU A 22 1.30 -0.02 22.22
N VAL A 23 0.47 0.99 22.12
CA VAL A 23 -0.35 1.22 20.94
C VAL A 23 0.66 1.45 19.83
N PRO A 24 0.64 0.67 18.73
CA PRO A 24 1.49 0.97 17.60
C PRO A 24 1.21 2.42 17.23
N VAL A 25 2.24 3.24 17.27
CA VAL A 25 2.20 4.63 16.81
C VAL A 25 1.89 4.50 15.33
N SER A 26 0.69 4.92 14.91
CA SER A 26 0.40 5.13 13.49
C SER A 26 1.45 6.13 13.01
N GLU A 27 2.22 5.74 12.00
CA GLU A 27 3.11 6.68 11.34
C GLU A 27 2.25 7.87 10.93
N SER A 28 2.62 9.04 11.44
CA SER A 28 1.90 10.28 11.20
C SER A 28 1.86 10.54 9.70
N SER A 29 0.65 10.62 9.14
CA SER A 29 0.42 11.09 7.79
C SER A 29 1.13 12.44 7.59
N GLU A 30 2.15 12.47 6.73
CA GLU A 30 2.65 13.73 6.22
C GLU A 30 1.63 14.24 5.19
N PRO A 31 1.22 15.53 5.24
CA PRO A 31 0.27 16.06 4.28
C PRO A 31 0.86 15.96 2.86
N LEU A 32 0.12 15.33 1.94
CA LEU A 32 0.46 15.30 0.53
C LEU A 32 0.62 16.73 0.01
N ASN A 33 1.83 17.05 -0.40
CA ASN A 33 2.05 18.21 -1.25
C ASN A 33 1.77 17.72 -2.67
N SER A 34 0.94 18.40 -3.44
CA SER A 34 0.27 18.00 -4.67
C SER A 34 1.13 17.44 -5.81
N ASN A 35 2.37 17.04 -5.54
CA ASN A 35 3.30 16.45 -6.51
C ASN A 35 4.24 15.39 -5.88
N ASN A 36 4.02 14.95 -4.65
CA ASN A 36 4.92 14.00 -4.03
C ASN A 36 4.31 12.60 -4.02
N VAL A 37 5.06 11.63 -4.51
CA VAL A 37 4.72 10.22 -4.36
C VAL A 37 4.95 9.80 -2.91
N ILE A 38 3.90 9.33 -2.23
CA ILE A 38 4.05 8.68 -0.94
C ILE A 38 4.25 7.19 -1.17
N LYS A 39 5.42 6.71 -0.80
CA LYS A 39 5.73 5.29 -0.78
C LYS A 39 5.11 4.66 0.47
N TRP A 40 4.07 3.87 0.29
CA TRP A 40 3.49 3.12 1.38
C TRP A 40 4.29 1.83 1.67
N PHE A 41 4.50 1.02 0.66
CA PHE A 41 5.47 -0.08 0.74
C PHE A 41 5.97 -0.46 -0.67
N ASP A 42 7.11 -1.10 -0.73
CA ASP A 42 7.72 -1.53 -1.98
C ASP A 42 8.70 -2.69 -1.70
N CYS A 43 8.20 -3.92 -1.78
CA CYS A 43 9.02 -5.10 -1.51
C CYS A 43 10.03 -5.38 -2.64
N LEU A 44 9.81 -4.84 -3.85
CA LEU A 44 10.78 -4.94 -4.94
C LEU A 44 12.03 -4.11 -4.67
N ASN A 45 11.86 -2.98 -3.95
CA ASN A 45 12.93 -2.05 -3.62
C ASN A 45 13.36 -2.11 -2.14
N GLY A 46 13.02 -3.17 -1.41
CA GLY A 46 13.59 -3.48 -0.11
C GLY A 46 12.69 -3.29 1.10
N ASP A 47 11.40 -3.00 0.94
CA ASP A 47 10.44 -3.12 2.03
C ASP A 47 10.16 -4.60 2.28
N GLU A 48 10.24 -5.01 3.53
CA GLU A 48 10.00 -6.39 3.91
C GLU A 48 8.51 -6.72 3.79
N MET A 49 8.18 -7.82 3.10
CA MET A 49 6.83 -8.33 2.99
C MET A 49 6.63 -9.50 3.95
N ALA A 50 5.77 -9.32 4.97
CA ALA A 50 5.32 -10.39 5.84
C ALA A 50 4.00 -10.95 5.28
N TRP A 51 3.96 -12.24 4.89
CA TRP A 51 2.78 -12.88 4.32
C TRP A 51 1.55 -12.92 5.22
N ASP A 52 1.74 -12.82 6.51
CA ASP A 52 0.69 -12.70 7.53
C ASP A 52 0.54 -11.28 8.08
N GLY A 53 1.31 -10.34 7.50
CA GLY A 53 1.31 -8.95 7.91
C GLY A 53 0.13 -8.17 7.34
N VAL A 54 -0.24 -7.14 8.07
CA VAL A 54 -1.19 -6.12 7.63
C VAL A 54 -0.54 -4.77 7.85
N LYS A 55 -0.52 -3.94 6.81
CA LYS A 55 -0.13 -2.54 6.92
C LYS A 55 -1.36 -1.67 6.75
N GLU A 56 -1.44 -0.59 7.51
CA GLU A 56 -2.54 0.38 7.46
C GLU A 56 -1.97 1.77 7.20
N TYR A 57 -2.71 2.58 6.45
CA TYR A 57 -2.35 3.93 6.12
C TYR A 57 -3.59 4.83 6.05
N ASP A 58 -3.51 5.99 6.69
CA ASP A 58 -4.54 7.04 6.65
C ASP A 58 -4.01 8.21 5.83
N LEU A 59 -4.88 8.82 5.03
CA LEU A 59 -4.59 10.02 4.25
C LEU A 59 -5.53 11.15 4.67
N ASP A 60 -5.00 12.35 4.76
CA ASP A 60 -5.80 13.54 5.13
C ASP A 60 -6.91 13.84 4.10
N GLU A 61 -6.67 13.51 2.83
CA GLU A 61 -7.59 13.67 1.71
C GLU A 61 -8.83 12.78 1.85
N PHE A 62 -8.70 11.64 2.54
CA PHE A 62 -9.78 10.67 2.74
C PHE A 62 -10.14 10.53 4.23
N SER A 63 -10.57 11.62 4.84
CA SER A 63 -10.90 11.66 6.27
C SER A 63 -11.88 10.55 6.68
N GLY A 64 -11.49 9.73 7.67
CA GLY A 64 -12.28 8.61 8.16
C GLY A 64 -12.17 7.33 7.34
N VAL A 65 -11.22 7.28 6.40
CA VAL A 65 -10.88 6.09 5.64
C VAL A 65 -9.49 5.62 6.04
N THR A 66 -9.36 4.34 6.36
CA THR A 66 -8.06 3.67 6.54
C THR A 66 -7.86 2.71 5.38
N PHE A 67 -6.78 2.88 4.63
CA PHE A 67 -6.36 1.91 3.63
C PHE A 67 -5.62 0.79 4.33
N ARG A 68 -5.94 -0.46 3.94
CA ARG A 68 -5.36 -1.66 4.53
C ARG A 68 -4.80 -2.54 3.44
N TRP A 69 -3.53 -2.86 3.58
CA TRP A 69 -2.84 -3.78 2.70
C TRP A 69 -2.63 -5.14 3.38
N HIS A 70 -3.02 -6.19 2.67
CA HIS A 70 -2.63 -7.58 2.88
C HIS A 70 -1.79 -8.02 1.66
N PRO A 71 -0.89 -9.01 1.77
CA PRO A 71 -0.06 -9.42 0.63
C PRO A 71 -0.82 -9.70 -0.67
N GLU A 72 -2.07 -10.16 -0.57
CA GLU A 72 -2.91 -10.54 -1.71
C GLU A 72 -4.11 -9.61 -1.92
N ARG A 73 -4.30 -8.58 -1.07
CA ARG A 73 -5.49 -7.71 -1.14
C ARG A 73 -5.22 -6.32 -0.62
N LEU A 74 -5.80 -5.35 -1.30
CA LEU A 74 -5.91 -3.99 -0.82
C LEU A 74 -7.38 -3.65 -0.52
N GLU A 75 -7.62 -3.00 0.62
CA GLU A 75 -8.93 -2.68 1.15
C GLU A 75 -9.00 -1.23 1.62
N ALA A 76 -10.21 -0.66 1.61
CA ALA A 76 -10.54 0.56 2.34
C ALA A 76 -11.50 0.24 3.49
N VAL A 77 -11.25 0.80 4.66
CA VAL A 77 -12.09 0.66 5.85
C VAL A 77 -12.65 2.02 6.21
N ALA A 78 -13.98 2.16 6.15
CA ALA A 78 -14.68 3.39 6.51
C ALA A 78 -15.94 3.05 7.31
N ASP A 79 -16.22 3.77 8.40
CA ASP A 79 -17.40 3.59 9.25
C ASP A 79 -17.61 2.12 9.70
N GLY A 80 -16.52 1.39 9.95
CA GLY A 80 -16.53 -0.02 10.33
C GLY A 80 -16.88 -0.99 9.19
N THR A 81 -16.99 -0.49 7.96
CA THR A 81 -17.21 -1.28 6.75
C THR A 81 -15.89 -1.44 5.99
N THR A 82 -15.56 -2.67 5.62
CA THR A 82 -14.40 -2.98 4.78
C THR A 82 -14.84 -3.20 3.34
N VAL A 83 -14.20 -2.50 2.41
CA VAL A 83 -14.45 -2.61 0.97
C VAL A 83 -13.15 -3.07 0.30
N PRO A 84 -13.13 -4.23 -0.38
CA PRO A 84 -11.99 -4.62 -1.18
C PRO A 84 -11.86 -3.69 -2.40
N LEU A 85 -10.64 -3.24 -2.67
CA LEU A 85 -10.33 -2.38 -3.81
C LEU A 85 -9.82 -3.22 -4.98
N TYR A 86 -8.82 -4.05 -4.73
CA TYR A 86 -8.31 -5.04 -5.69
C TYR A 86 -7.52 -6.15 -4.99
N ASP A 87 -7.35 -7.27 -5.70
CA ASP A 87 -6.56 -8.41 -5.26
C ASP A 87 -5.30 -8.55 -6.16
N GLY A 88 -4.24 -9.17 -5.63
CA GLY A 88 -3.00 -9.52 -6.33
C GLY A 88 -2.47 -10.87 -5.86
N MET A 89 -1.44 -11.41 -6.55
CA MET A 89 -0.84 -12.71 -6.21
C MET A 89 0.70 -12.70 -6.35
N PRO A 90 1.43 -11.86 -5.63
CA PRO A 90 1.02 -10.86 -4.62
C PRO A 90 0.86 -9.43 -5.18
N ILE A 91 0.61 -8.49 -4.26
CA ILE A 91 0.79 -7.06 -4.47
C ILE A 91 2.22 -6.73 -4.05
N TRP A 92 3.05 -6.22 -4.97
CA TRP A 92 4.49 -6.00 -4.76
C TRP A 92 4.83 -4.62 -4.21
N SER A 93 4.06 -3.61 -4.62
CA SER A 93 4.28 -2.22 -4.20
C SER A 93 2.95 -1.47 -4.16
N VAL A 94 2.86 -0.46 -3.30
CA VAL A 94 1.76 0.52 -3.29
C VAL A 94 2.35 1.90 -3.05
N TYR A 95 1.99 2.82 -3.94
CA TYR A 95 2.29 4.23 -3.83
C TYR A 95 0.98 5.02 -3.86
N PHE A 96 0.95 6.14 -3.13
CA PHE A 96 -0.10 7.14 -3.27
C PHE A 96 0.42 8.29 -4.12
N TYR A 97 -0.27 8.61 -5.20
CA TYR A 97 0.14 9.65 -6.13
C TYR A 97 -1.08 10.24 -6.84
N ASP A 98 -1.20 11.57 -6.87
CA ASP A 98 -2.25 12.26 -7.62
C ASP A 98 -1.91 12.23 -9.12
N LEU A 99 -2.24 11.09 -9.75
CA LEU A 99 -1.94 10.81 -11.16
C LEU A 99 -2.93 11.50 -12.09
N THR A 100 -4.19 11.64 -11.66
CA THR A 100 -5.25 12.28 -12.46
C THR A 100 -5.20 13.80 -12.38
N GLY A 101 -4.53 14.37 -11.37
CA GLY A 101 -4.40 15.80 -11.14
C GLY A 101 -5.65 16.44 -10.55
N ASP A 102 -6.50 15.67 -9.87
CA ASP A 102 -7.74 16.14 -9.25
C ASP A 102 -7.57 16.58 -7.78
N GLY A 103 -6.37 16.37 -7.22
CA GLY A 103 -6.01 16.70 -5.85
C GLY A 103 -6.24 15.57 -4.85
N ASN A 104 -6.71 14.40 -5.32
CA ASN A 104 -6.83 13.20 -4.52
C ASN A 104 -5.84 12.15 -5.03
N PRO A 105 -5.09 11.49 -4.14
CA PRO A 105 -4.12 10.49 -4.60
C PRO A 105 -4.81 9.18 -4.99
N GLU A 106 -4.37 8.61 -6.09
CA GLU A 106 -4.66 7.24 -6.48
C GLU A 106 -3.71 6.25 -5.78
N LEU A 107 -4.19 5.01 -5.63
CA LEU A 107 -3.38 3.87 -5.19
C LEU A 107 -2.74 3.22 -6.41
N CYS A 108 -1.42 3.36 -6.56
CA CYS A 108 -0.65 2.92 -7.71
C CYS A 108 0.16 1.69 -7.33
N SER A 109 -0.07 0.55 -7.98
CA SER A 109 0.50 -0.72 -7.55
C SER A 109 1.08 -1.55 -8.68
N THR A 110 2.16 -2.28 -8.37
CA THR A 110 2.58 -3.45 -9.14
C THR A 110 1.96 -4.68 -8.51
N ILE A 111 1.27 -5.48 -9.29
CA ILE A 111 0.69 -6.75 -8.85
C ILE A 111 1.05 -7.88 -9.80
N SER A 112 1.25 -9.10 -9.26
CA SER A 112 1.23 -10.30 -10.07
C SER A 112 -0.21 -10.82 -10.19
N PHE A 113 -0.59 -11.33 -11.33
CA PHE A 113 -1.93 -11.86 -11.56
C PHE A 113 -1.92 -13.04 -12.54
N GLY A 114 -2.68 -14.08 -12.21
CA GLY A 114 -2.93 -15.21 -13.08
C GLY A 114 -2.73 -16.57 -12.43
N SER A 115 -3.31 -17.60 -13.08
CA SER A 115 -3.09 -19.01 -12.74
C SER A 115 -2.60 -19.74 -13.98
N GLY A 116 -1.31 -20.12 -13.99
CA GLY A 116 -0.66 -20.75 -15.14
C GLY A 116 0.23 -19.79 -15.91
N ILE A 117 -0.30 -18.74 -16.50
CA ILE A 117 0.48 -17.59 -17.00
C ILE A 117 0.31 -16.49 -15.96
N ILE A 118 1.37 -16.20 -15.23
CA ILE A 118 1.44 -15.14 -14.24
C ILE A 118 2.21 -14.00 -14.88
N ASP A 119 1.66 -12.80 -14.88
CA ASP A 119 2.29 -11.60 -15.36
C ASP A 119 2.22 -10.48 -14.31
N ASP A 120 3.22 -9.63 -14.30
CA ASP A 120 3.24 -8.43 -13.50
C ASP A 120 2.59 -7.28 -14.26
N ARG A 121 1.68 -6.59 -13.61
CA ARG A 121 0.91 -5.49 -14.19
C ARG A 121 0.78 -4.33 -13.22
N ILE A 122 0.42 -3.18 -13.75
CA ILE A 122 0.14 -2.00 -12.96
C ILE A 122 -1.37 -1.83 -12.84
N ILE A 123 -1.84 -1.71 -11.59
CA ILE A 123 -3.20 -1.31 -11.26
C ILE A 123 -3.16 0.05 -10.60
N ILE A 124 -3.98 0.96 -11.10
CA ILE A 124 -4.25 2.25 -10.48
C ILE A 124 -5.70 2.25 -10.01
N TYR A 125 -5.92 2.56 -8.75
CA TYR A 125 -7.26 2.68 -8.20
C TYR A 125 -7.50 4.10 -7.72
N ASP A 126 -8.40 4.79 -8.40
CA ASP A 126 -8.95 6.08 -8.02
C ASP A 126 -10.07 5.86 -7.01
N TYR A 127 -9.75 6.08 -5.73
CA TYR A 127 -10.72 5.90 -4.65
C TYR A 127 -11.80 7.00 -4.66
N ALA A 128 -11.45 8.22 -5.02
CA ALA A 128 -12.38 9.36 -5.08
C ALA A 128 -13.40 9.19 -6.21
N GLY A 129 -12.93 8.83 -7.40
CA GLY A 129 -13.76 8.59 -8.58
C GLY A 129 -14.41 7.21 -8.64
N GLY A 130 -13.94 6.25 -7.84
CA GLY A 130 -14.41 4.86 -7.88
C GLY A 130 -14.04 4.15 -9.18
N ALA A 131 -12.92 4.53 -9.81
CA ALA A 131 -12.43 4.01 -11.07
C ALA A 131 -11.17 3.17 -10.88
N SER A 132 -10.90 2.29 -11.85
CA SER A 132 -9.67 1.49 -11.88
C SER A 132 -9.10 1.48 -13.28
N TYR A 133 -7.77 1.60 -13.37
CA TYR A 133 -7.04 1.58 -14.62
C TYR A 133 -5.96 0.50 -14.57
N GLU A 134 -5.70 -0.14 -15.70
CA GLU A 134 -4.75 -1.25 -15.79
C GLU A 134 -3.79 -1.03 -16.94
N LEU A 135 -2.49 -1.30 -16.70
CA LEU A 135 -1.48 -1.43 -17.74
C LEU A 135 -0.97 -2.86 -17.70
N SER A 136 -1.33 -3.64 -18.72
CA SER A 136 -0.97 -5.05 -18.85
C SER A 136 -0.85 -5.45 -20.33
N ASP A 137 -0.03 -6.47 -20.58
CA ASP A 137 0.05 -7.14 -21.90
C ASP A 137 0.42 -8.59 -21.68
N ARG A 138 -0.57 -9.33 -21.20
CA ARG A 138 -0.43 -10.66 -20.63
C ARG A 138 0.31 -11.62 -21.56
N GLY A 139 1.42 -12.15 -21.04
CA GLY A 139 2.25 -13.13 -21.72
C GLY A 139 3.26 -12.53 -22.70
N ASN A 140 3.27 -11.22 -22.91
CA ASN A 140 4.26 -10.53 -23.73
C ASN A 140 5.21 -9.69 -22.88
N PHE A 141 4.70 -8.95 -21.90
CA PHE A 141 5.48 -8.05 -21.08
C PHE A 141 5.05 -8.10 -19.61
N ASP A 142 6.01 -7.85 -18.72
CA ASP A 142 5.82 -7.55 -17.32
C ASP A 142 6.01 -6.04 -17.11
N TYR A 143 5.19 -5.44 -16.21
CA TYR A 143 5.24 -4.02 -15.90
C TYR A 143 5.51 -3.83 -14.41
N VAL A 144 6.48 -2.99 -14.09
CA VAL A 144 6.91 -2.72 -12.72
C VAL A 144 6.91 -1.22 -12.47
N LEU A 145 6.31 -0.79 -11.35
CA LEU A 145 6.40 0.59 -10.86
C LEU A 145 7.60 0.75 -9.95
N ASN A 146 8.34 1.81 -10.21
CA ASN A 146 9.42 2.29 -9.36
C ASN A 146 9.19 3.76 -9.04
N MET A 147 9.57 4.19 -7.83
CA MET A 147 9.60 5.59 -7.47
C MET A 147 10.98 6.16 -7.73
N GLN A 148 11.06 7.23 -8.52
CA GLN A 148 12.27 7.99 -8.74
C GLN A 148 12.00 9.48 -8.44
N GLU A 149 12.69 10.00 -7.43
CA GLU A 149 12.40 11.34 -6.92
C GLU A 149 10.92 11.49 -6.55
N ASP A 150 10.18 12.36 -7.23
CA ASP A 150 8.76 12.61 -7.01
C ASP A 150 7.87 12.09 -8.17
N SER A 151 8.34 11.11 -8.94
CA SER A 151 7.63 10.53 -10.09
C SER A 151 7.56 9.02 -10.02
N LEU A 152 6.47 8.48 -10.52
CA LEU A 152 6.33 7.04 -10.74
C LEU A 152 6.86 6.69 -12.13
N ILE A 153 7.86 5.83 -12.15
CA ILE A 153 8.48 5.32 -13.37
C ILE A 153 8.00 3.90 -13.61
N VAL A 154 7.55 3.64 -14.83
CA VAL A 154 7.19 2.31 -15.30
C VAL A 154 8.37 1.70 -16.03
N GLU A 155 8.73 0.49 -15.65
CA GLU A 155 9.58 -0.39 -16.42
C GLU A 155 8.73 -1.45 -17.12
N LYS A 156 8.82 -1.52 -18.44
CA LYS A 156 8.25 -2.59 -19.26
C LYS A 156 9.35 -3.58 -19.58
N ARG A 157 9.19 -4.82 -19.17
CA ARG A 157 10.16 -5.90 -19.31
C ARG A 157 9.63 -7.01 -20.21
N ALA A 158 10.52 -7.74 -20.88
CA ALA A 158 10.14 -8.93 -21.61
C ALA A 158 9.60 -10.00 -20.64
N TYR A 159 8.45 -10.60 -20.99
CA TYR A 159 7.75 -11.55 -20.14
C TYR A 159 8.66 -12.67 -19.64
N MET A 160 8.67 -12.91 -18.33
CA MET A 160 9.54 -13.87 -17.63
C MET A 160 11.05 -13.69 -17.90
N GLN A 161 11.46 -12.52 -18.33
CA GLN A 161 12.85 -12.15 -18.56
C GLN A 161 13.08 -10.77 -17.94
N ASP A 162 14.22 -10.56 -17.30
CA ASP A 162 14.54 -9.26 -16.72
C ASP A 162 15.04 -8.25 -17.76
N GLU A 163 14.84 -8.51 -19.04
CA GLU A 163 15.25 -7.62 -20.12
C GLU A 163 14.33 -6.39 -20.16
N LEU A 164 14.90 -5.22 -19.86
CA LEU A 164 14.21 -3.94 -19.96
C LEU A 164 13.96 -3.59 -21.44
N ILE A 165 12.71 -3.43 -21.82
CA ILE A 165 12.29 -3.06 -23.18
C ILE A 165 12.06 -1.57 -23.28
N GLU A 166 11.40 -0.97 -22.27
CA GLU A 166 11.01 0.43 -22.25
C GLU A 166 10.94 0.91 -20.79
N SER A 167 11.28 2.17 -20.54
CA SER A 167 11.07 2.84 -19.26
C SER A 167 10.63 4.27 -19.47
N GLY A 168 9.72 4.76 -18.66
CA GLY A 168 9.24 6.12 -18.72
C GLY A 168 8.31 6.47 -17.57
N GLU A 169 7.91 7.73 -17.52
CA GLU A 169 7.00 8.24 -16.50
C GLU A 169 5.59 7.66 -16.69
N LEU A 170 4.96 7.21 -15.59
CA LEU A 170 3.53 6.87 -15.60
C LEU A 170 2.72 8.16 -15.71
N VAL A 171 1.88 8.26 -16.71
CA VAL A 171 1.02 9.43 -16.94
C VAL A 171 -0.43 9.01 -17.20
N PHE A 172 -1.36 9.89 -16.83
CA PHE A 172 -2.80 9.75 -17.15
C PHE A 172 -3.17 10.69 -18.28
N LEU A 173 -3.54 10.14 -19.43
CA LEU A 173 -3.88 10.90 -20.63
C LEU A 173 -5.09 10.27 -21.34
N ASN A 174 -6.09 11.08 -21.69
CA ASN A 174 -7.29 10.63 -22.39
C ASN A 174 -7.99 9.46 -21.70
N ASP A 175 -8.17 9.55 -20.39
CA ASP A 175 -8.82 8.56 -19.53
C ASP A 175 -8.10 7.18 -19.53
N THR A 176 -6.82 7.16 -19.81
CA THR A 176 -5.98 5.96 -19.79
C THR A 176 -4.61 6.21 -19.14
N ILE A 177 -4.01 5.17 -18.58
CA ILE A 177 -2.63 5.21 -18.11
C ILE A 177 -1.68 4.81 -19.25
N GLN A 178 -0.55 5.51 -19.33
CA GLN A 178 0.43 5.33 -20.41
C GLN A 178 1.86 5.51 -19.88
N ILE A 179 2.83 4.96 -20.60
CA ILE A 179 4.25 5.22 -20.39
C ILE A 179 4.64 6.39 -21.28
N LYS A 180 5.10 7.48 -20.66
CA LYS A 180 5.67 8.62 -21.36
C LYS A 180 7.18 8.49 -21.36
N THR A 181 7.75 8.15 -22.49
CA THR A 181 9.19 8.17 -22.75
C THR A 181 9.68 9.56 -23.13
N GLU A 182 10.91 9.90 -22.76
CA GLU A 182 11.57 11.15 -23.17
C GLU A 182 11.85 11.21 -24.70
#